data_5f7537a8838f4d569c904fcdb22db191
#
_entry.id   5f7537a8838f4d569c904fcdb22db191
#
_cell.length_a   1.000
_cell.length_b   1.000
_cell.length_c   1.000
_cell.angle_alpha   90.00
_cell.angle_beta   90.00
_cell.angle_gamma   90.00
#
_symmetry.space_group_name_H-M   'P 1'
#
loop_
_entity.id
_entity.type
_entity.pdbx_description
1 polymer ?
#
loop_
_entity_poly.entity_id
_entity_poly.type
_entity_poly.pdbx_seq_one_letter_code
_entity_poly.pdbx_strand_id
1 'polypeptide(L)'
;MIREQFVAAAVPTDLCWAKNPEGEFLRSAGINKQWVTSAGYFSCVSVSGKYLGQMASAKVLDEFRKLPEEERQPGAVSIPDLKPSEQVIPAPPEGGLVIRVYGRFLARDADQGLRRIRGEDFPQLRGKEADIRYLRFLLEPNTEYMWLTKREWQSLVPVQPTKGDKLAVASAIANRIARFHLSPRRALTSEDGIIALRQVKAARLTLLVEEVTGERIILRLVGFVHHGSDYDETKATSPNGPLGFGFANELHGILEYDRRKERFVRFDIVAPGEVWGRWGDANGNSQTIERPGRSPIGFAFELADGRSPTDRLPPGGHGGRALQAEYFAKEPSPR
;
A
#
# COMPACT_ATOMS: atom_id res chain seq x y z
N MET A 1 -17.05 6.58 16.74
CA MET A 1 -17.59 5.24 17.06
C MET A 1 -16.52 4.14 17.01
N ILE A 2 -15.88 3.84 15.86
CA ILE A 2 -14.89 2.74 15.82
C ILE A 2 -13.72 2.99 16.78
N ARG A 3 -13.15 4.19 16.84
CA ARG A 3 -11.99 4.51 17.68
C ARG A 3 -12.24 4.44 19.19
N GLU A 4 -13.49 4.50 19.62
CA GLU A 4 -13.85 4.62 21.03
C GLU A 4 -14.44 3.32 21.60
N GLN A 5 -14.93 2.45 20.73
CA GLN A 5 -15.73 1.30 21.16
C GLN A 5 -15.22 -0.06 20.60
N PHE A 6 -14.22 -0.02 19.74
CA PHE A 6 -13.65 -1.22 19.13
C PHE A 6 -12.14 -1.20 19.17
N VAL A 7 -11.55 -2.33 19.46
CA VAL A 7 -10.12 -2.57 19.27
C VAL A 7 -9.93 -3.11 17.85
N ALA A 8 -9.23 -2.35 17.02
CA ALA A 8 -8.94 -2.79 15.66
C ALA A 8 -7.70 -3.69 15.65
N ALA A 9 -7.85 -4.89 15.12
CA ALA A 9 -6.75 -5.80 14.86
C ALA A 9 -6.73 -6.17 13.38
N ALA A 10 -5.57 -6.03 12.76
CA ALA A 10 -5.34 -6.50 11.40
C ALA A 10 -4.85 -7.95 11.46
N VAL A 11 -5.62 -8.85 10.87
CA VAL A 11 -5.31 -10.28 10.87
C VAL A 11 -5.09 -10.73 9.43
N PRO A 12 -3.96 -11.40 9.11
CA PRO A 12 -3.73 -11.97 7.78
C PRO A 12 -4.83 -12.98 7.44
N THR A 13 -5.37 -12.93 6.23
CA THR A 13 -6.48 -13.81 5.82
C THR A 13 -6.10 -15.27 5.79
N ASP A 14 -4.85 -15.56 5.46
CA ASP A 14 -4.32 -16.93 5.47
C ASP A 14 -4.23 -17.53 6.87
N LEU A 15 -4.26 -16.69 7.92
CA LEU A 15 -4.22 -17.15 9.29
C LEU A 15 -5.45 -18.01 9.65
N CYS A 16 -6.64 -17.73 9.08
CA CYS A 16 -7.82 -18.55 9.33
C CYS A 16 -7.69 -20.00 8.81
N TRP A 17 -6.75 -20.25 7.90
CA TRP A 17 -6.44 -21.58 7.37
C TRP A 17 -5.23 -22.24 8.04
N ALA A 18 -4.51 -21.49 8.87
CA ALA A 18 -3.35 -22.01 9.56
C ALA A 18 -3.75 -23.06 10.61
N LYS A 19 -2.94 -24.10 10.71
CA LYS A 19 -3.07 -25.16 11.73
C LYS A 19 -2.30 -24.76 12.99
N ASN A 20 -2.66 -23.62 13.57
CA ASN A 20 -2.06 -23.07 14.77
C ASN A 20 -3.17 -22.52 15.70
N PRO A 21 -2.89 -22.20 16.96
CA PRO A 21 -3.89 -21.74 17.93
C PRO A 21 -4.67 -20.51 17.44
N GLU A 22 -4.03 -19.57 16.75
CA GLU A 22 -4.67 -18.37 16.23
C GLU A 22 -5.68 -18.72 15.12
N GLY A 23 -5.30 -19.63 14.22
CA GLY A 23 -6.21 -20.10 13.17
C GLY A 23 -7.39 -20.89 13.76
N GLU A 24 -7.15 -21.68 14.80
CA GLU A 24 -8.21 -22.38 15.55
C GLU A 24 -9.16 -21.39 16.22
N PHE A 25 -8.62 -20.37 16.88
CA PHE A 25 -9.42 -19.30 17.48
C PHE A 25 -10.29 -18.60 16.42
N LEU A 26 -9.73 -18.22 15.29
CA LEU A 26 -10.49 -17.57 14.22
C LEU A 26 -11.61 -18.48 13.70
N ARG A 27 -11.33 -19.77 13.51
CA ARG A 27 -12.34 -20.73 13.05
C ARG A 27 -13.44 -20.96 14.11
N SER A 28 -13.07 -21.06 15.37
CA SER A 28 -14.03 -21.20 16.47
C SER A 28 -14.91 -19.97 16.62
N ALA A 29 -14.35 -18.78 16.36
CA ALA A 29 -15.09 -17.52 16.30
C ALA A 29 -15.97 -17.39 15.05
N GLY A 30 -16.07 -18.41 14.18
CA GLY A 30 -16.87 -18.37 12.98
C GLY A 30 -16.24 -17.62 11.80
N ILE A 31 -14.97 -17.25 11.91
CA ILE A 31 -14.21 -16.58 10.88
C ILE A 31 -13.52 -17.64 9.99
N ASN A 32 -14.33 -18.42 9.28
CA ASN A 32 -13.85 -19.57 8.51
C ASN A 32 -14.35 -19.60 7.07
N LYS A 33 -14.98 -18.54 6.59
CA LYS A 33 -15.66 -18.56 5.28
C LYS A 33 -14.92 -17.77 4.23
N GLN A 34 -15.09 -18.20 2.99
CA GLN A 34 -14.48 -17.68 1.79
C GLN A 34 -14.60 -16.17 1.56
N TRP A 35 -15.60 -15.52 2.16
CA TRP A 35 -15.81 -14.08 2.08
C TRP A 35 -14.98 -13.26 3.06
N VAL A 36 -14.36 -13.88 4.08
CA VAL A 36 -13.40 -13.20 4.97
C VAL A 36 -12.09 -12.87 4.24
N THR A 37 -11.84 -13.54 3.11
CA THR A 37 -10.65 -13.33 2.29
C THR A 37 -10.75 -12.15 1.34
N SER A 38 -11.90 -11.48 1.27
CA SER A 38 -12.08 -10.31 0.40
C SER A 38 -11.66 -9.04 1.11
N ALA A 39 -10.86 -8.21 0.46
CA ALA A 39 -10.45 -6.91 0.97
C ALA A 39 -11.66 -6.08 1.43
N GLY A 40 -11.58 -5.52 2.64
CA GLY A 40 -12.62 -4.65 3.18
C GLY A 40 -13.68 -5.31 4.06
N TYR A 41 -13.54 -6.58 4.40
CA TYR A 41 -14.39 -7.21 5.41
C TYR A 41 -13.84 -7.02 6.81
N PHE A 42 -14.69 -6.51 7.70
CA PHE A 42 -14.41 -6.41 9.12
C PHE A 42 -15.28 -7.42 9.86
N SER A 43 -14.66 -8.29 10.61
CA SER A 43 -15.36 -9.20 11.54
C SER A 43 -15.25 -8.63 12.94
N CYS A 44 -16.38 -8.52 13.64
CA CYS A 44 -16.42 -8.10 15.03
C CYS A 44 -16.61 -9.33 15.92
N VAL A 45 -15.73 -9.49 16.88
CA VAL A 45 -15.68 -10.62 17.81
C VAL A 45 -15.64 -10.06 19.24
N SER A 46 -16.31 -10.71 20.17
CA SER A 46 -16.19 -10.40 21.59
C SER A 46 -14.83 -10.87 22.12
N VAL A 47 -14.47 -10.44 23.32
CA VAL A 47 -13.27 -10.92 24.02
C VAL A 47 -13.32 -12.44 24.23
N SER A 48 -14.50 -13.01 24.42
CA SER A 48 -14.72 -14.46 24.55
C SER A 48 -14.66 -15.22 23.21
N GLY A 49 -14.38 -14.55 22.09
CA GLY A 49 -14.31 -15.19 20.77
C GLY A 49 -15.67 -15.37 20.09
N LYS A 50 -16.74 -14.80 20.62
CA LYS A 50 -18.07 -14.90 20.00
C LYS A 50 -18.16 -13.93 18.81
N TYR A 51 -18.54 -14.44 17.65
CA TYR A 51 -18.81 -13.63 16.48
C TYR A 51 -20.05 -12.75 16.67
N LEU A 52 -19.90 -11.44 16.54
CA LEU A 52 -20.96 -10.45 16.75
C LEU A 52 -21.54 -9.90 15.44
N GLY A 53 -20.82 -10.04 14.35
CA GLY A 53 -21.27 -9.58 13.04
C GLY A 53 -20.16 -8.99 12.17
N GLN A 54 -20.56 -8.63 10.97
CA GLN A 54 -19.70 -7.91 10.03
C GLN A 54 -19.86 -6.41 10.20
N MET A 55 -18.76 -5.70 10.05
CA MET A 55 -18.68 -4.24 10.16
C MET A 55 -19.06 -3.67 11.52
N ALA A 56 -18.25 -2.76 12.01
CA ALA A 56 -18.54 -2.01 13.22
C ALA A 56 -19.81 -1.16 13.03
N SER A 57 -20.92 -1.58 13.62
CA SER A 57 -22.24 -0.97 13.48
C SER A 57 -22.96 -0.92 14.81
N ALA A 58 -24.00 -0.10 14.90
CA ALA A 58 -24.86 -0.06 16.09
C ALA A 58 -25.44 -1.45 16.41
N LYS A 59 -25.79 -2.24 15.39
CA LYS A 59 -26.29 -3.62 15.57
C LYS A 59 -25.27 -4.51 16.27
N VAL A 60 -23.98 -4.40 15.90
CA VAL A 60 -22.91 -5.19 16.54
C VAL A 60 -22.72 -4.76 17.98
N LEU A 61 -22.81 -3.46 18.26
CA LEU A 61 -22.78 -2.98 19.65
C LEU A 61 -23.97 -3.46 20.49
N ASP A 62 -25.14 -3.56 19.87
CA ASP A 62 -26.32 -4.09 20.56
C ASP A 62 -26.17 -5.58 20.83
N GLU A 63 -25.62 -6.36 19.92
CA GLU A 63 -25.29 -7.77 20.16
C GLU A 63 -24.22 -7.91 21.27
N PHE A 64 -23.22 -7.05 21.31
CA PHE A 64 -22.23 -7.03 22.39
C PHE A 64 -22.88 -6.72 23.76
N ARG A 65 -23.81 -5.77 23.81
CA ARG A 65 -24.53 -5.40 25.04
C ARG A 65 -25.42 -6.54 25.60
N LYS A 66 -25.85 -7.47 24.74
CA LYS A 66 -26.64 -8.65 25.15
C LYS A 66 -25.79 -9.75 25.78
N LEU A 67 -24.45 -9.66 25.67
CA LEU A 67 -23.59 -10.63 26.35
C LEU A 67 -23.68 -10.47 27.86
N PRO A 68 -23.49 -11.56 28.63
CA PRO A 68 -23.32 -11.50 30.08
C PRO A 68 -22.26 -10.48 30.47
N GLU A 69 -22.41 -9.86 31.61
CA GLU A 69 -21.49 -8.83 32.06
C GLU A 69 -20.06 -9.37 32.19
N GLU A 70 -19.94 -10.61 32.64
CA GLU A 70 -18.66 -11.30 32.75
C GLU A 70 -17.94 -11.45 31.42
N GLU A 71 -18.66 -11.59 30.33
CA GLU A 71 -18.10 -11.68 28.97
C GLU A 71 -17.76 -10.32 28.35
N ARG A 72 -18.20 -9.23 28.96
CA ARG A 72 -17.96 -7.86 28.47
C ARG A 72 -16.80 -7.16 29.18
N GLN A 73 -16.35 -7.69 30.30
CA GLN A 73 -15.26 -7.06 31.05
C GLN A 73 -13.89 -7.37 30.48
N PRO A 74 -12.94 -6.42 30.56
CA PRO A 74 -11.55 -6.70 30.26
C PRO A 74 -11.03 -7.86 31.10
N GLY A 75 -10.36 -8.81 30.47
CA GLY A 75 -9.87 -10.00 31.17
C GLY A 75 -10.92 -11.12 31.42
N ALA A 76 -12.11 -10.99 30.85
CA ALA A 76 -13.18 -12.00 30.92
C ALA A 76 -12.76 -13.39 30.39
N VAL A 77 -11.73 -13.44 29.56
CA VAL A 77 -11.16 -14.68 29.08
C VAL A 77 -9.70 -14.77 29.49
N SER A 78 -9.35 -15.85 30.18
CA SER A 78 -7.96 -16.24 30.35
C SER A 78 -7.44 -16.67 28.97
N ILE A 79 -6.67 -15.81 28.33
CA ILE A 79 -5.93 -16.17 27.12
C ILE A 79 -4.82 -17.10 27.62
N PRO A 80 -4.82 -18.40 27.23
CA PRO A 80 -3.69 -19.26 27.55
C PRO A 80 -2.43 -18.60 27.02
N ASP A 81 -1.30 -18.77 27.69
CA ASP A 81 0.01 -18.33 27.20
C ASP A 81 0.24 -18.99 25.84
N LEU A 82 -0.25 -18.33 24.81
CA LEU A 82 -0.02 -18.75 23.43
C LEU A 82 1.48 -18.61 23.21
N LYS A 83 2.15 -19.72 22.98
CA LYS A 83 3.49 -19.65 22.39
C LYS A 83 3.37 -18.79 21.16
N PRO A 84 4.22 -17.76 21.01
CA PRO A 84 4.19 -16.92 19.81
C PRO A 84 4.10 -17.83 18.60
N SER A 85 3.11 -17.61 17.76
CA SER A 85 3.01 -18.40 16.52
C SER A 85 4.31 -18.27 15.76
N GLU A 86 4.75 -19.32 15.10
CA GLU A 86 5.90 -19.26 14.17
C GLU A 86 5.63 -18.33 12.99
N GLN A 87 4.41 -17.81 12.89
CA GLN A 87 3.99 -16.80 11.94
C GLN A 87 4.30 -15.39 12.46
N VAL A 88 5.56 -15.12 12.67
CA VAL A 88 6.02 -13.78 13.03
C VAL A 88 5.72 -12.86 11.84
N ILE A 89 4.86 -11.85 12.06
CA ILE A 89 4.79 -10.71 11.15
C ILE A 89 6.19 -10.11 11.12
N PRO A 90 6.86 -10.06 9.96
CA PRO A 90 8.22 -9.57 9.92
C PRO A 90 8.26 -8.13 10.42
N ALA A 91 9.24 -7.86 11.25
CA ALA A 91 9.53 -6.53 11.70
C ALA A 91 10.29 -5.73 10.62
N PRO A 92 10.19 -4.40 10.63
CA PRO A 92 11.05 -3.56 9.81
C PRO A 92 12.53 -3.94 9.97
N PRO A 93 13.34 -3.87 8.90
CA PRO A 93 14.76 -4.18 8.99
C PRO A 93 15.45 -3.36 10.07
N GLU A 94 16.32 -3.99 10.84
CA GLU A 94 17.08 -3.32 11.89
C GLU A 94 17.89 -2.15 11.31
N GLY A 95 17.75 -0.97 11.91
CA GLY A 95 18.37 0.27 11.42
C GLY A 95 17.86 0.71 10.04
N GLY A 96 16.82 0.09 9.51
CA GLY A 96 16.19 0.47 8.26
C GLY A 96 15.31 1.71 8.37
N LEU A 97 14.76 2.14 7.23
CA LEU A 97 13.74 3.18 7.17
C LEU A 97 12.40 2.57 6.82
N VAL A 98 11.36 3.10 7.44
CA VAL A 98 9.97 2.86 7.08
C VAL A 98 9.42 4.13 6.44
N ILE A 99 8.82 4.00 5.28
CA ILE A 99 8.26 5.10 4.51
C ILE A 99 6.80 4.76 4.24
N ARG A 100 5.90 5.66 4.63
CA ARG A 100 4.48 5.56 4.30
C ARG A 100 4.29 5.92 2.84
N VAL A 101 3.51 5.13 2.13
CA VAL A 101 3.18 5.36 0.72
C VAL A 101 1.68 5.50 0.59
N TYR A 102 1.25 6.62 0.03
CA TYR A 102 -0.15 6.92 -0.22
C TYR A 102 -0.40 6.90 -1.71
N GLY A 103 -1.34 6.10 -2.18
CA GLY A 103 -1.74 6.04 -3.58
C GLY A 103 -3.21 6.39 -3.74
N ARG A 104 -3.55 7.14 -4.78
CA ARG A 104 -4.94 7.44 -5.10
C ARG A 104 -5.14 7.81 -6.56
N PHE A 105 -6.32 7.51 -7.07
CA PHE A 105 -6.76 8.10 -8.33
C PHE A 105 -7.09 9.57 -8.17
N LEU A 106 -6.86 10.29 -9.25
CA LEU A 106 -7.11 11.73 -9.37
C LEU A 106 -8.04 11.97 -10.57
N ALA A 107 -8.56 13.17 -10.64
CA ALA A 107 -9.25 13.69 -11.81
C ALA A 107 -8.60 15.01 -12.22
N ARG A 108 -8.90 15.48 -13.42
CA ARG A 108 -8.56 16.83 -13.86
C ARG A 108 -9.78 17.74 -13.71
N ASP A 109 -9.54 18.97 -13.32
CA ASP A 109 -10.54 20.03 -13.40
C ASP A 109 -10.58 20.66 -14.81
N ALA A 110 -11.40 21.70 -14.94
CA ALA A 110 -11.55 22.38 -16.21
C ALA A 110 -10.24 23.04 -16.72
N ASP A 111 -9.38 23.45 -15.80
CA ASP A 111 -8.09 24.08 -16.07
C ASP A 111 -6.94 23.05 -16.18
N GLN A 112 -7.29 21.77 -16.31
CA GLN A 112 -6.36 20.64 -16.34
C GLN A 112 -5.56 20.43 -15.03
N GLY A 113 -5.90 21.13 -13.95
CA GLY A 113 -5.34 20.93 -12.63
C GLY A 113 -5.72 19.55 -12.05
N LEU A 114 -4.83 18.99 -11.23
CA LEU A 114 -5.12 17.73 -10.56
C LEU A 114 -5.99 17.97 -9.33
N ARG A 115 -7.08 17.23 -9.22
CA ARG A 115 -7.99 17.27 -8.08
C ARG A 115 -8.33 15.88 -7.56
N ARG A 116 -8.91 15.83 -6.38
CA ARG A 116 -9.50 14.61 -5.84
C ARG A 116 -10.62 14.13 -6.76
N ILE A 117 -10.62 12.82 -6.98
CA ILE A 117 -11.72 12.15 -7.67
C ILE A 117 -12.99 12.26 -6.81
N ARG A 118 -14.15 12.37 -7.45
CA ARG A 118 -15.47 12.46 -6.81
C ARG A 118 -16.40 11.41 -7.40
N GLY A 119 -17.51 11.12 -6.71
CA GLY A 119 -18.51 10.17 -7.23
C GLY A 119 -19.07 10.53 -8.60
N GLU A 120 -19.10 11.83 -8.90
CA GLU A 120 -19.55 12.38 -10.20
C GLU A 120 -18.65 11.97 -11.37
N ASP A 121 -17.37 11.69 -11.08
CA ASP A 121 -16.40 11.25 -12.10
C ASP A 121 -16.66 9.79 -12.59
N PHE A 122 -17.61 9.10 -11.96
CA PHE A 122 -18.01 7.74 -12.29
C PHE A 122 -19.53 7.64 -12.53
N PRO A 123 -20.06 8.29 -13.56
CA PRO A 123 -21.51 8.27 -13.81
C PRO A 123 -22.09 6.86 -14.05
N GLN A 124 -21.25 5.94 -14.52
CA GLN A 124 -21.61 4.53 -14.75
C GLN A 124 -21.86 3.74 -13.47
N LEU A 125 -21.38 4.22 -12.32
CA LEU A 125 -21.54 3.56 -11.02
C LEU A 125 -22.72 4.11 -10.20
N ARG A 126 -23.52 5.00 -10.76
CA ARG A 126 -24.67 5.59 -10.07
C ARG A 126 -25.78 4.56 -9.85
N GLY A 127 -26.18 4.38 -8.61
CA GLY A 127 -27.38 3.64 -8.25
C GLY A 127 -27.23 2.18 -7.89
N LYS A 128 -26.02 1.63 -7.86
CA LYS A 128 -25.79 0.25 -7.44
C LYS A 128 -25.04 0.20 -6.09
N GLU A 129 -25.60 -0.45 -5.08
CA GLU A 129 -24.99 -0.54 -3.74
C GLU A 129 -23.59 -1.19 -3.73
N ALA A 130 -23.37 -2.18 -4.57
CA ALA A 130 -22.07 -2.81 -4.73
C ALA A 130 -21.02 -1.82 -5.27
N ASP A 131 -21.44 -0.92 -6.12
CA ASP A 131 -20.59 0.07 -6.76
C ASP A 131 -20.22 1.21 -5.81
N ILE A 132 -21.04 1.52 -4.80
CA ILE A 132 -20.76 2.53 -3.77
C ILE A 132 -19.60 2.05 -2.86
N ARG A 133 -19.53 0.77 -2.54
CA ARG A 133 -18.37 0.20 -1.80
C ARG A 133 -17.10 0.32 -2.62
N TYR A 134 -17.17 0.03 -3.89
CA TYR A 134 -16.07 0.13 -4.84
C TYR A 134 -15.58 1.57 -4.99
N LEU A 135 -16.53 2.53 -5.11
CA LEU A 135 -16.21 3.96 -5.14
C LEU A 135 -15.38 4.42 -3.93
N ARG A 136 -15.65 3.90 -2.74
CA ARG A 136 -14.87 4.28 -1.54
C ARG A 136 -13.38 3.96 -1.70
N PHE A 137 -13.03 2.81 -2.24
CA PHE A 137 -11.64 2.44 -2.51
C PHE A 137 -10.97 3.36 -3.54
N LEU A 138 -11.74 3.88 -4.48
CA LEU A 138 -11.24 4.83 -5.47
C LEU A 138 -11.11 6.24 -4.90
N LEU A 139 -12.02 6.63 -4.01
CA LEU A 139 -12.12 7.98 -3.46
C LEU A 139 -11.11 8.22 -2.33
N GLU A 140 -10.79 7.20 -1.55
CA GLU A 140 -9.87 7.29 -0.42
C GLU A 140 -8.44 6.90 -0.81
N PRO A 141 -7.42 7.53 -0.23
CA PRO A 141 -6.05 7.10 -0.46
C PRO A 141 -5.83 5.73 0.17
N ASN A 142 -5.19 4.83 -0.56
CA ASN A 142 -4.65 3.62 -0.01
C ASN A 142 -3.30 3.93 0.66
N THR A 143 -3.09 3.42 1.87
CA THR A 143 -1.84 3.58 2.61
C THR A 143 -1.08 2.27 2.61
N GLU A 144 0.17 2.33 2.26
CA GLU A 144 1.12 1.22 2.25
C GLU A 144 2.44 1.65 2.90
N TYR A 145 3.32 0.68 3.14
CA TYR A 145 4.61 0.90 3.76
C TYR A 145 5.73 0.38 2.88
N MET A 146 6.73 1.21 2.65
CA MET A 146 7.97 0.84 1.99
C MET A 146 9.06 0.70 3.04
N TRP A 147 9.84 -0.38 2.97
CA TRP A 147 10.99 -0.60 3.82
C TRP A 147 12.27 -0.50 3.02
N LEU A 148 13.24 0.22 3.58
CA LEU A 148 14.62 0.23 3.11
C LEU A 148 15.53 -0.32 4.21
N THR A 149 16.42 -1.23 3.85
CA THR A 149 17.46 -1.70 4.77
C THR A 149 18.43 -0.58 5.07
N LYS A 150 19.21 -0.71 6.16
CA LYS A 150 20.25 0.26 6.51
C LYS A 150 21.23 0.50 5.35
N ARG A 151 21.69 -0.58 4.70
CA ARG A 151 22.60 -0.49 3.55
C ARG A 151 21.97 0.26 2.36
N GLU A 152 20.70 0.04 2.10
CA GLU A 152 20.00 0.69 0.98
C GLU A 152 19.87 2.18 1.19
N TRP A 153 19.34 2.62 2.33
CA TRP A 153 19.20 4.06 2.54
C TRP A 153 20.55 4.76 2.70
N GLN A 154 21.57 4.10 3.25
CA GLN A 154 22.91 4.66 3.29
C GLN A 154 23.50 4.86 1.89
N SER A 155 23.16 4.02 0.92
CA SER A 155 23.58 4.20 -0.48
C SER A 155 22.97 5.43 -1.16
N LEU A 156 21.94 6.03 -0.55
CA LEU A 156 21.35 7.29 -1.04
C LEU A 156 22.09 8.53 -0.53
N VAL A 157 23.04 8.37 0.38
CA VAL A 157 23.85 9.47 0.92
C VAL A 157 25.21 9.50 0.22
N PRO A 158 25.54 10.57 -0.53
CA PRO A 158 26.84 10.68 -1.18
C PRO A 158 27.99 10.73 -0.14
N VAL A 159 29.13 10.11 -0.44
CA VAL A 159 30.25 9.99 0.50
C VAL A 159 30.91 11.34 0.79
N GLN A 160 31.11 12.15 -0.23
CA GLN A 160 31.68 13.50 -0.13
C GLN A 160 30.85 14.46 -0.97
N PRO A 161 29.63 14.80 -0.50
CA PRO A 161 28.70 15.57 -1.29
C PRO A 161 29.17 16.98 -1.55
N THR A 162 29.05 17.40 -2.79
CA THR A 162 29.21 18.78 -3.21
C THR A 162 27.90 19.24 -3.86
N LYS A 163 27.49 20.48 -3.65
CA LYS A 163 26.31 21.02 -4.28
C LYS A 163 26.39 20.88 -5.80
N GLY A 164 25.35 20.32 -6.41
CA GLY A 164 25.26 20.04 -7.83
C GLY A 164 25.61 18.60 -8.22
N ASP A 165 26.20 17.83 -7.29
CA ASP A 165 26.49 16.41 -7.55
C ASP A 165 25.22 15.63 -7.83
N LYS A 166 25.34 14.62 -8.69
CA LYS A 166 24.26 13.71 -9.05
C LYS A 166 24.62 12.28 -8.63
N LEU A 167 23.70 11.63 -7.96
CA LEU A 167 23.80 10.24 -7.56
C LEU A 167 22.64 9.45 -8.18
N ALA A 168 22.97 8.46 -9.01
CA ALA A 168 21.96 7.52 -9.49
C ALA A 168 21.49 6.63 -8.32
N VAL A 169 20.19 6.51 -8.13
CA VAL A 169 19.62 5.56 -7.18
C VAL A 169 19.83 4.15 -7.72
N ALA A 170 20.29 3.25 -6.85
CA ALA A 170 20.52 1.85 -7.24
C ALA A 170 19.26 1.24 -7.87
N SER A 171 19.46 0.47 -8.95
CA SER A 171 18.36 -0.15 -9.72
C SER A 171 17.46 -1.03 -8.83
N ALA A 172 18.02 -1.73 -7.85
CA ALA A 172 17.26 -2.51 -6.89
C ALA A 172 16.22 -1.67 -6.12
N ILE A 173 16.58 -0.46 -5.69
CA ILE A 173 15.67 0.46 -5.01
C ILE A 173 14.66 1.03 -6.01
N ALA A 174 15.11 1.50 -7.17
CA ALA A 174 14.26 2.08 -8.19
C ALA A 174 13.21 1.07 -8.69
N ASN A 175 13.62 -0.16 -8.97
CA ASN A 175 12.72 -1.23 -9.38
C ASN A 175 11.77 -1.65 -8.26
N ARG A 176 12.20 -1.64 -7.00
CA ARG A 176 11.33 -1.89 -5.85
C ARG A 176 10.23 -0.84 -5.77
N ILE A 177 10.58 0.44 -5.85
CA ILE A 177 9.61 1.54 -5.89
C ILE A 177 8.63 1.33 -7.05
N ALA A 178 9.13 1.07 -8.24
CA ALA A 178 8.32 0.84 -9.43
C ALA A 178 7.36 -0.34 -9.25
N ARG A 179 7.87 -1.51 -8.87
CA ARG A 179 7.11 -2.76 -8.84
C ARG A 179 6.09 -2.83 -7.71
N PHE A 180 6.47 -2.38 -6.53
CA PHE A 180 5.71 -2.63 -5.30
C PHE A 180 4.93 -1.41 -4.82
N HIS A 181 5.39 -0.19 -5.11
CA HIS A 181 4.83 1.02 -4.52
C HIS A 181 4.17 1.97 -5.51
N LEU A 182 4.51 1.89 -6.79
CA LEU A 182 3.88 2.67 -7.85
C LEU A 182 2.93 1.82 -8.70
N SER A 183 2.15 0.97 -8.07
CA SER A 183 1.18 0.14 -8.79
C SER A 183 -0.22 0.73 -8.70
N PRO A 184 -0.92 0.94 -9.83
CA PRO A 184 -2.32 1.38 -9.82
C PRO A 184 -3.24 0.41 -9.06
N ARG A 185 -2.90 -0.87 -9.03
CA ARG A 185 -3.65 -1.88 -8.27
C ARG A 185 -3.59 -1.64 -6.76
N ARG A 186 -2.48 -1.07 -6.27
CA ARG A 186 -2.34 -0.71 -4.86
C ARG A 186 -3.25 0.43 -4.45
N ALA A 187 -3.57 1.32 -5.36
CA ALA A 187 -4.58 2.35 -5.12
C ALA A 187 -6.00 1.80 -5.04
N LEU A 188 -6.20 0.51 -5.35
CA LEU A 188 -7.51 -0.14 -5.42
C LEU A 188 -7.67 -1.30 -4.44
N THR A 189 -6.74 -2.25 -4.46
CA THR A 189 -6.77 -3.46 -3.62
C THR A 189 -5.38 -3.97 -3.33
N SER A 190 -5.21 -4.63 -2.21
CA SER A 190 -3.90 -5.04 -1.69
C SER A 190 -3.31 -6.30 -2.32
N GLU A 191 -4.11 -7.15 -2.97
CA GLU A 191 -3.71 -8.54 -3.19
C GLU A 191 -2.86 -8.79 -4.44
N ASP A 192 -3.07 -8.07 -5.53
CA ASP A 192 -2.41 -8.32 -6.82
C ASP A 192 -1.52 -7.16 -7.31
N GLY A 193 -1.08 -6.32 -6.40
CA GLY A 193 -0.47 -5.04 -6.72
C GLY A 193 0.96 -5.08 -7.25
N ILE A 194 1.60 -6.25 -7.33
CA ILE A 194 3.00 -6.32 -7.76
C ILE A 194 3.08 -6.30 -9.28
N ILE A 195 3.87 -5.37 -9.79
CA ILE A 195 4.22 -5.34 -11.21
C ILE A 195 5.38 -6.33 -11.45
N ALA A 196 5.22 -7.25 -12.37
CA ALA A 196 6.31 -8.15 -12.74
C ALA A 196 7.49 -7.35 -13.33
N LEU A 197 8.72 -7.73 -13.00
CA LEU A 197 9.91 -6.98 -13.45
C LEU A 197 9.95 -6.79 -14.98
N ARG A 198 9.53 -7.82 -15.74
CA ARG A 198 9.44 -7.74 -17.21
C ARG A 198 8.48 -6.66 -17.75
N GLN A 199 7.57 -6.18 -16.92
CA GLN A 199 6.63 -5.10 -17.26
C GLN A 199 7.19 -3.71 -16.94
N VAL A 200 8.26 -3.61 -16.17
CA VAL A 200 8.95 -2.35 -15.90
C VAL A 200 9.79 -1.99 -17.11
N LYS A 201 9.36 -1.00 -17.87
CA LYS A 201 10.07 -0.48 -19.05
C LYS A 201 11.16 0.50 -18.69
N ALA A 202 10.90 1.29 -17.66
CA ALA A 202 11.88 2.22 -17.11
C ALA A 202 11.65 2.42 -15.62
N ALA A 203 12.72 2.48 -14.86
CA ALA A 203 12.74 2.92 -13.47
C ALA A 203 14.07 3.65 -13.25
N ARG A 204 14.06 4.96 -13.43
CA ARG A 204 15.27 5.79 -13.34
C ARG A 204 15.05 6.88 -12.30
N LEU A 205 15.83 6.85 -11.24
CA LEU A 205 15.79 7.82 -10.17
C LEU A 205 17.18 8.40 -9.97
N THR A 206 17.25 9.71 -9.78
CA THR A 206 18.50 10.44 -9.55
C THR A 206 18.31 11.38 -8.37
N LEU A 207 19.29 11.42 -7.49
CA LEU A 207 19.39 12.39 -6.43
C LEU A 207 20.36 13.50 -6.87
N LEU A 208 19.94 14.75 -6.69
CA LEU A 208 20.75 15.95 -6.90
C LEU A 208 21.05 16.57 -5.54
N VAL A 209 22.30 16.82 -5.24
CA VAL A 209 22.72 17.52 -4.01
C VAL A 209 22.38 19.00 -4.14
N GLU A 210 21.40 19.49 -3.40
CA GLU A 210 21.00 20.89 -3.41
C GLU A 210 21.72 21.74 -2.38
N GLU A 211 21.97 21.18 -1.20
CA GLU A 211 22.63 21.87 -0.11
C GLU A 211 23.50 20.90 0.69
N VAL A 212 24.65 21.37 1.10
CA VAL A 212 25.56 20.68 2.04
C VAL A 212 25.99 21.68 3.10
N THR A 213 25.73 21.35 4.36
CA THR A 213 26.23 22.08 5.52
C THR A 213 26.94 21.14 6.48
N GLY A 214 27.51 21.66 7.57
CA GLY A 214 28.07 20.84 8.65
C GLY A 214 27.00 19.95 9.32
N GLU A 215 25.73 20.31 9.23
CA GLU A 215 24.63 19.65 9.95
C GLU A 215 23.75 18.77 9.07
N ARG A 216 23.59 19.13 7.78
CA ARG A 216 22.66 18.44 6.89
C ARG A 216 23.10 18.38 5.44
N ILE A 217 22.50 17.44 4.72
CA ILE A 217 22.55 17.33 3.26
C ILE A 217 21.12 17.34 2.78
N ILE A 218 20.77 18.24 1.85
CA ILE A 218 19.48 18.24 1.16
C ILE A 218 19.66 17.68 -0.24
N LEU A 219 18.87 16.66 -0.54
CA LEU A 219 18.87 15.95 -1.81
C LEU A 219 17.52 16.15 -2.49
N ARG A 220 17.52 16.59 -3.74
CA ARG A 220 16.34 16.55 -4.59
C ARG A 220 16.32 15.27 -5.37
N LEU A 221 15.23 14.51 -5.25
CA LEU A 221 14.97 13.35 -6.08
C LEU A 221 14.20 13.78 -7.32
N VAL A 222 14.67 13.31 -8.47
CA VAL A 222 13.94 13.37 -9.73
C VAL A 222 13.96 11.99 -10.37
N GLY A 223 12.88 11.62 -11.03
CA GLY A 223 12.83 10.30 -11.64
C GLY A 223 11.63 10.09 -12.56
N PHE A 224 11.69 8.96 -13.23
CA PHE A 224 10.65 8.52 -14.13
C PHE A 224 10.50 7.00 -14.03
N VAL A 225 9.26 6.56 -14.00
CA VAL A 225 8.88 5.13 -13.99
C VAL A 225 7.84 4.89 -15.07
N HIS A 226 8.04 3.83 -15.85
CA HIS A 226 7.10 3.41 -16.89
C HIS A 226 6.90 1.89 -16.84
N HIS A 227 5.63 1.47 -16.87
CA HIS A 227 5.22 0.08 -16.91
C HIS A 227 4.34 -0.23 -18.11
N GLY A 228 4.41 -1.48 -18.56
CA GLY A 228 3.48 -2.03 -19.54
C GLY A 228 3.64 -1.45 -20.94
N SER A 229 2.53 -1.24 -21.62
CA SER A 229 2.48 -0.77 -23.01
C SER A 229 2.53 0.75 -23.08
N ASP A 230 3.04 1.28 -24.18
CA ASP A 230 2.89 2.69 -24.50
C ASP A 230 1.42 3.04 -24.74
N TYR A 231 1.07 4.28 -24.48
CA TYR A 231 -0.27 4.77 -24.77
C TYR A 231 -0.48 4.87 -26.29
N ASP A 232 -1.56 4.27 -26.74
CA ASP A 232 -1.98 4.30 -28.14
C ASP A 232 -3.40 4.86 -28.22
N GLU A 233 -3.51 6.08 -28.67
CA GLU A 233 -4.79 6.80 -28.74
C GLU A 233 -5.79 6.12 -29.69
N THR A 234 -5.30 5.44 -30.72
CA THR A 234 -6.16 4.73 -31.68
C THR A 234 -6.84 3.51 -31.07
N LYS A 235 -6.22 2.91 -30.08
CA LYS A 235 -6.76 1.75 -29.32
C LYS A 235 -7.59 2.17 -28.11
N ALA A 236 -7.36 3.36 -27.58
CA ALA A 236 -8.05 3.89 -26.41
C ALA A 236 -9.54 4.09 -26.62
N THR A 237 -9.99 4.21 -27.85
CA THR A 237 -11.40 4.44 -28.23
C THR A 237 -12.13 3.16 -28.67
N SER A 238 -11.45 2.03 -28.77
CA SER A 238 -12.06 0.78 -29.20
C SER A 238 -12.79 0.08 -28.06
N PRO A 239 -14.11 -0.10 -28.12
CA PRO A 239 -14.87 -0.79 -27.09
C PRO A 239 -14.52 -2.28 -26.95
N ASN A 240 -13.81 -2.87 -27.93
CA ASN A 240 -13.46 -4.29 -27.99
C ASN A 240 -11.96 -4.56 -28.17
N GLY A 241 -11.13 -3.52 -28.20
CA GLY A 241 -9.68 -3.71 -28.35
C GLY A 241 -9.02 -4.14 -27.04
N PRO A 242 -8.03 -5.06 -27.06
CA PRO A 242 -7.19 -5.30 -25.90
C PRO A 242 -6.33 -4.05 -25.69
N LEU A 243 -6.84 -3.11 -24.91
CA LEU A 243 -6.01 -2.01 -24.42
C LEU A 243 -4.91 -2.61 -23.58
N GLY A 244 -3.69 -2.60 -24.09
CA GLY A 244 -2.53 -2.95 -23.28
C GLY A 244 -2.51 -2.06 -22.03
N PHE A 245 -2.29 -2.65 -20.88
CA PHE A 245 -2.08 -1.90 -19.65
C PHE A 245 -0.78 -1.10 -19.73
N GLY A 246 -0.81 0.16 -19.37
CA GLY A 246 0.35 1.00 -19.23
C GLY A 246 0.19 2.03 -18.11
N PHE A 247 1.31 2.51 -17.62
CA PHE A 247 1.36 3.40 -16.48
C PHE A 247 2.69 4.14 -16.44
N ALA A 248 2.66 5.46 -16.29
CA ALA A 248 3.85 6.30 -16.24
C ALA A 248 3.74 7.35 -15.14
N ASN A 249 4.80 7.51 -14.36
CA ASN A 249 4.92 8.51 -13.29
C ASN A 249 6.22 9.30 -13.43
N GLU A 250 6.13 10.59 -13.13
CA GLU A 250 7.28 11.40 -12.78
C GLU A 250 7.42 11.47 -11.26
N LEU A 251 8.64 11.36 -10.76
CA LEU A 251 8.90 11.40 -9.32
C LEU A 251 9.69 12.67 -8.99
N HIS A 252 9.20 13.39 -8.00
CA HIS A 252 9.84 14.59 -7.47
C HIS A 252 9.86 14.49 -5.95
N GLY A 253 11.01 14.75 -5.34
CA GLY A 253 11.10 14.64 -3.89
C GLY A 253 12.21 15.46 -3.26
N ILE A 254 12.09 15.62 -1.95
CA ILE A 254 13.11 16.23 -1.10
C ILE A 254 13.44 15.25 0.02
N LEU A 255 14.71 14.89 0.10
CA LEU A 255 15.26 14.08 1.16
C LEU A 255 16.23 14.94 1.98
N GLU A 256 16.13 14.88 3.30
CA GLU A 256 17.04 15.58 4.20
C GLU A 256 17.76 14.57 5.10
N TYR A 257 19.07 14.55 5.00
CA TYR A 257 19.95 13.74 5.83
C TYR A 257 20.59 14.61 6.92
N ASP A 258 20.32 14.27 8.18
CA ASP A 258 20.93 14.90 9.35
C ASP A 258 22.29 14.23 9.61
N ARG A 259 23.38 14.99 9.46
CA ARG A 259 24.75 14.49 9.59
C ARG A 259 25.13 14.19 11.04
N ARG A 260 24.50 14.87 12.01
CA ARG A 260 24.75 14.62 13.43
C ARG A 260 24.06 13.36 13.92
N LYS A 261 22.83 13.12 13.44
CA LYS A 261 22.05 11.93 13.80
C LYS A 261 22.33 10.75 12.87
N GLU A 262 23.13 10.97 11.82
CA GLU A 262 23.45 9.98 10.79
C GLU A 262 22.22 9.25 10.23
N ARG A 263 21.14 10.00 9.96
CA ARG A 263 19.87 9.44 9.44
C ARG A 263 19.10 10.44 8.59
N PHE A 264 18.22 9.93 7.74
CA PHE A 264 17.21 10.77 7.11
C PHE A 264 16.20 11.25 8.15
N VAL A 265 15.88 12.55 8.10
CA VAL A 265 14.85 13.20 8.91
C VAL A 265 13.67 13.67 8.05
N ARG A 266 13.83 13.63 6.73
CA ARG A 266 12.82 13.91 5.75
C ARG A 266 12.99 12.99 4.54
N PHE A 267 11.89 12.46 4.04
CA PHE A 267 11.85 11.60 2.86
C PHE A 267 10.50 11.81 2.15
N ASP A 268 10.34 12.98 1.55
CA ASP A 268 9.10 13.36 0.89
C ASP A 268 9.24 13.19 -0.61
N ILE A 269 8.38 12.39 -1.22
CA ILE A 269 8.33 12.20 -2.67
C ILE A 269 6.87 12.30 -3.10
N VAL A 270 6.62 12.97 -4.20
CA VAL A 270 5.36 12.92 -4.93
C VAL A 270 5.60 12.28 -6.30
N ALA A 271 4.67 11.45 -6.73
CA ALA A 271 4.75 10.76 -8.01
C ALA A 271 3.41 10.92 -8.75
N PRO A 272 3.14 12.08 -9.34
CA PRO A 272 2.05 12.22 -10.27
C PRO A 272 2.29 11.36 -11.50
N GLY A 273 1.20 10.83 -12.06
CA GLY A 273 1.30 10.00 -13.24
C GLY A 273 -0.04 9.76 -13.89
N GLU A 274 -0.02 8.91 -14.88
CA GLU A 274 -1.19 8.52 -15.64
C GLU A 274 -1.21 7.02 -15.88
N VAL A 275 -2.38 6.47 -15.88
CA VAL A 275 -2.65 5.06 -16.15
C VAL A 275 -3.62 4.94 -17.31
N TRP A 276 -3.43 3.95 -18.16
CA TRP A 276 -4.27 3.68 -19.31
C TRP A 276 -4.49 2.20 -19.53
N GLY A 277 -5.48 1.90 -20.34
CA GLY A 277 -5.83 0.54 -20.70
C GLY A 277 -6.65 -0.15 -19.63
N ARG A 278 -6.79 -1.45 -19.80
CA ARG A 278 -7.56 -2.31 -18.92
C ARG A 278 -6.65 -3.05 -17.96
N TRP A 279 -6.87 -2.87 -16.68
CA TRP A 279 -6.17 -3.59 -15.63
C TRP A 279 -7.17 -4.17 -14.64
N GLY A 280 -6.93 -5.41 -14.29
CA GLY A 280 -7.80 -6.22 -13.47
C GLY A 280 -7.37 -7.67 -13.51
N ASP A 281 -8.14 -8.51 -12.84
CA ASP A 281 -7.99 -9.95 -12.92
C ASP A 281 -8.26 -10.41 -14.37
N ALA A 282 -7.42 -11.33 -14.86
CA ALA A 282 -7.58 -11.96 -16.16
C ALA A 282 -8.94 -12.68 -16.34
N ASN A 283 -9.61 -13.00 -15.24
CA ASN A 283 -10.89 -13.69 -15.19
C ASN A 283 -12.11 -12.75 -15.24
N GLY A 284 -11.90 -11.43 -15.38
CA GLY A 284 -12.99 -10.45 -15.51
C GLY A 284 -13.78 -10.20 -14.23
N ASN A 285 -13.23 -10.58 -13.07
CA ASN A 285 -13.85 -10.30 -11.78
C ASN A 285 -13.97 -8.79 -11.54
N SER A 286 -14.88 -8.41 -10.67
CA SER A 286 -15.41 -7.07 -10.40
C SER A 286 -14.39 -5.95 -10.07
N GLN A 287 -13.11 -6.24 -10.12
CA GLN A 287 -12.01 -5.31 -9.84
C GLN A 287 -11.32 -4.78 -11.11
N THR A 288 -11.86 -5.11 -12.27
CA THR A 288 -11.34 -4.55 -13.53
C THR A 288 -11.71 -3.09 -13.63
N ILE A 289 -10.72 -2.21 -13.66
CA ILE A 289 -10.93 -0.79 -13.91
C ILE A 289 -10.55 -0.47 -15.34
N GLU A 290 -11.51 0.07 -16.02
CA GLU A 290 -11.36 0.66 -17.34
C GLU A 290 -11.71 2.14 -17.24
N ARG A 291 -10.76 2.98 -17.58
CA ARG A 291 -10.97 4.42 -17.68
C ARG A 291 -10.63 4.86 -19.09
N PRO A 292 -11.46 5.70 -19.69
CA PRO A 292 -11.19 6.19 -21.02
C PRO A 292 -9.91 7.05 -21.04
N GLY A 293 -9.07 6.80 -22.01
CA GLY A 293 -7.84 7.58 -22.21
C GLY A 293 -6.81 7.40 -21.09
N ARG A 294 -5.99 8.44 -20.90
CA ARG A 294 -4.99 8.53 -19.84
C ARG A 294 -5.64 9.10 -18.57
N SER A 295 -5.68 8.33 -17.54
CA SER A 295 -6.32 8.70 -16.27
C SER A 295 -5.31 9.08 -15.23
N PRO A 296 -5.44 10.25 -14.58
CA PRO A 296 -4.46 10.69 -13.60
C PRO A 296 -4.51 9.85 -12.32
N ILE A 297 -3.33 9.57 -11.78
CA ILE A 297 -3.10 8.90 -10.50
C ILE A 297 -1.95 9.61 -9.78
N GLY A 298 -1.91 9.54 -8.48
CA GLY A 298 -0.82 10.13 -7.70
C GLY A 298 -0.41 9.24 -6.55
N PHE A 299 0.89 9.27 -6.26
CA PHE A 299 1.46 8.67 -5.06
C PHE A 299 2.24 9.72 -4.28
N ALA A 300 2.29 9.53 -2.96
CA ALA A 300 3.12 10.32 -2.07
C ALA A 300 3.84 9.39 -1.11
N PHE A 301 5.07 9.73 -0.80
CA PHE A 301 5.93 9.01 0.14
C PHE A 301 6.32 9.94 1.26
N GLU A 302 6.30 9.46 2.48
CA GLU A 302 6.60 10.22 3.69
C GLU A 302 7.37 9.35 4.67
N LEU A 303 8.44 9.88 5.27
CA LEU A 303 9.17 9.17 6.30
C LEU A 303 8.25 8.90 7.50
N ALA A 304 8.14 7.64 7.90
CA ALA A 304 7.41 7.27 9.11
C ALA A 304 8.19 7.73 10.36
N ASP A 305 7.49 8.30 11.32
CA ASP A 305 8.09 8.77 12.58
C ASP A 305 8.21 7.68 13.66
N GLY A 306 7.70 6.47 13.36
CA GLY A 306 7.70 5.32 14.27
C GLY A 306 6.71 5.42 15.44
N ARG A 307 5.88 6.46 15.50
CA ARG A 307 4.90 6.68 16.58
C ARG A 307 3.62 5.88 16.37
N SER A 308 3.26 5.63 15.13
CA SER A 308 2.08 4.83 14.80
C SER A 308 2.40 3.34 14.86
N PRO A 309 1.56 2.52 15.52
CA PRO A 309 1.68 1.06 15.44
C PRO A 309 1.64 0.54 13.99
N THR A 310 0.98 1.26 13.10
CA THR A 310 0.88 0.89 11.69
C THR A 310 2.21 1.03 10.95
N ASP A 311 3.17 1.80 11.45
CA ASP A 311 4.50 1.92 10.86
C ASP A 311 5.32 0.62 10.92
N ARG A 312 4.80 -0.39 11.63
CA ARG A 312 5.39 -1.74 11.67
C ARG A 312 4.78 -2.71 10.65
N LEU A 313 3.76 -2.28 9.91
CA LEU A 313 3.14 -3.13 8.90
C LEU A 313 4.13 -3.41 7.76
N PRO A 314 4.26 -4.67 7.35
CA PRO A 314 5.14 -5.03 6.26
C PRO A 314 4.64 -4.46 4.93
N PRO A 315 5.54 -4.22 3.97
CA PRO A 315 5.18 -3.92 2.60
C PRO A 315 4.20 -4.95 2.06
N GLY A 316 3.17 -4.48 1.37
CA GLY A 316 2.15 -5.37 0.85
C GLY A 316 1.01 -5.67 1.80
N GLY A 317 1.07 -5.20 3.03
CA GLY A 317 0.02 -5.38 4.03
C GLY A 317 -0.40 -6.84 4.13
N HIS A 318 -1.64 -7.09 3.78
CA HIS A 318 -2.30 -8.38 3.88
C HIS A 318 -1.67 -9.53 3.07
N GLY A 319 -1.13 -9.27 1.87
CA GLY A 319 -0.46 -10.25 1.00
C GLY A 319 1.03 -10.42 1.28
N GLY A 320 1.53 -9.88 2.39
CA GLY A 320 2.95 -9.61 2.65
C GLY A 320 3.91 -10.80 2.60
N ARG A 321 3.45 -12.06 2.73
CA ARG A 321 4.35 -13.21 2.73
C ARG A 321 4.93 -13.53 1.36
N ALA A 322 4.10 -13.57 0.33
CA ALA A 322 4.57 -13.76 -1.03
C ALA A 322 5.46 -12.60 -1.49
N LEU A 323 5.17 -11.41 -0.98
CA LEU A 323 5.92 -10.19 -1.26
C LEU A 323 7.32 -10.20 -0.65
N GLN A 324 7.50 -10.74 0.54
CA GLN A 324 8.76 -10.61 1.28
C GLN A 324 9.92 -11.34 0.65
N ALA A 325 9.68 -12.54 0.10
CA ALA A 325 10.72 -13.29 -0.60
C ALA A 325 11.27 -12.52 -1.81
N GLU A 326 10.40 -11.79 -2.53
CA GLU A 326 10.78 -11.00 -3.69
C GLU A 326 11.18 -9.55 -3.34
N TYR A 327 10.69 -9.02 -2.23
CA TYR A 327 10.86 -7.60 -1.88
C TYR A 327 12.31 -7.22 -1.63
N PHE A 328 13.05 -8.07 -0.92
CA PHE A 328 14.48 -7.93 -0.66
C PHE A 328 15.35 -8.85 -1.51
N ALA A 329 14.75 -9.55 -2.47
CA ALA A 329 15.52 -10.40 -3.37
C ALA A 329 16.56 -9.55 -4.13
N LYS A 330 17.78 -10.07 -4.20
CA LYS A 330 18.79 -9.49 -5.10
C LYS A 330 18.28 -9.63 -6.52
N GLU A 331 18.37 -8.56 -7.30
CA GLU A 331 18.09 -8.66 -8.72
C GLU A 331 18.92 -9.78 -9.33
N PRO A 332 18.33 -10.62 -10.18
CA PRO A 332 19.15 -11.55 -10.95
C PRO A 332 20.16 -10.72 -11.74
N SER A 333 21.42 -11.14 -11.69
CA SER A 333 22.46 -10.52 -12.52
C SER A 333 21.97 -10.46 -13.97
N PRO A 334 22.15 -9.34 -14.66
CA PRO A 334 21.79 -9.27 -16.07
C PRO A 334 22.57 -10.37 -16.80
N ARG A 335 21.82 -11.24 -17.49
CA ARG A 335 22.40 -12.22 -18.41
C ARG A 335 22.83 -11.57 -19.69
#